data_962aad01659408036019c91bbe2990f3
#
_entry.id   962aad01659408036019c91bbe2990f3
#
_cell.length_a   1.000
_cell.length_b   1.000
_cell.length_c   1.000
_cell.angle_alpha   90.00
_cell.angle_beta   90.00
_cell.angle_gamma   90.00
#
_symmetry.space_group_name_H-M   'P 1'
#
loop_
_entity.id
_entity.type
_entity.pdbx_description
1 polymer ?
#
loop_
_entity_poly.entity_id
_entity_poly.type
_entity_poly.pdbx_seq_one_letter_code
_entity_poly.pdbx_strand_id
1 'polypeptide(L)'
;MSRIAVTNLKISHFRSYKNVEISTSGCPVALFGSNGAGKTNILEALSLLSPGRGLRRSRVDEMERKPEGIGWKISATLQSLGQIHEIETNYTGDGSRSVRIDGKAATQTALGRIARIVWLVPVMDRLWVDGAEGRRRFLDRLAMSFEPSHAQHTLDYERAMRERNKMLKEGINDPAWYSAVESQMAESGGKIEKNRLYTIDRIMQAQTNAQTSFPTAQLGLVGANNESTIIDDLKGAFADNRRADLFAGRTLIGPHRDDLTAIYSAKETPAKLCSTGEQKALLVSLILANGRALSQDFGSAPILLLDEVSAHLDTERQNALYEEILLLGAQAWMTGTGKELFNYYDKRAEFLEVSEKSNVSVLK
;
A
#
# COMPACT_ATOMS: atom_id res chain seq x y z
N MET A 1 2.56 -21.82 12.05
CA MET A 1 2.41 -20.36 11.99
C MET A 1 1.10 -20.05 11.26
N SER A 2 0.29 -19.13 11.77
CA SER A 2 -0.90 -18.67 11.06
C SER A 2 -0.45 -17.89 9.84
N ARG A 3 -1.03 -18.18 8.68
CA ARG A 3 -0.68 -17.52 7.40
C ARG A 3 -1.80 -16.56 7.01
N ILE A 4 -1.46 -15.42 6.42
CA ILE A 4 -2.44 -14.57 5.73
C ILE A 4 -2.33 -14.91 4.24
N ALA A 5 -3.42 -15.43 3.64
CA ALA A 5 -3.41 -15.85 2.25
C ALA A 5 -4.81 -15.78 1.63
N VAL A 6 -4.88 -15.38 0.37
CA VAL A 6 -6.07 -15.54 -0.48
C VAL A 6 -6.04 -16.96 -1.04
N THR A 7 -7.02 -17.78 -0.69
CA THR A 7 -7.14 -19.16 -1.16
C THR A 7 -8.06 -19.32 -2.35
N ASN A 8 -9.02 -18.39 -2.53
CA ASN A 8 -9.84 -18.31 -3.73
C ASN A 8 -10.03 -16.83 -4.10
N LEU A 9 -9.96 -16.52 -5.38
CA LEU A 9 -10.19 -15.18 -5.92
C LEU A 9 -11.08 -15.28 -7.15
N LYS A 10 -12.23 -14.61 -7.13
CA LYS A 10 -13.15 -14.49 -8.29
C LYS A 10 -13.21 -13.02 -8.72
N ILE A 11 -13.02 -12.78 -9.99
CA ILE A 11 -13.05 -11.44 -10.60
C ILE A 11 -14.07 -11.46 -11.72
N SER A 12 -15.03 -10.51 -11.70
CA SER A 12 -16.08 -10.38 -12.71
C SER A 12 -16.13 -8.95 -13.25
N HIS A 13 -16.10 -8.81 -14.57
CA HIS A 13 -16.21 -7.54 -15.33
C HIS A 13 -15.23 -6.44 -14.87
N PHE A 14 -14.02 -6.85 -14.50
CA PHE A 14 -12.99 -5.96 -13.97
C PHE A 14 -11.83 -5.82 -14.96
N ARG A 15 -11.55 -4.60 -15.40
CA ARG A 15 -10.47 -4.31 -16.35
C ARG A 15 -10.59 -5.18 -17.63
N SER A 16 -9.59 -6.03 -17.89
CA SER A 16 -9.55 -6.94 -19.03
C SER A 16 -10.25 -8.28 -18.78
N TYR A 17 -10.67 -8.57 -17.54
CA TYR A 17 -11.31 -9.82 -17.18
C TYR A 17 -12.83 -9.77 -17.30
N LYS A 18 -13.43 -10.69 -18.04
CA LYS A 18 -14.88 -10.91 -18.01
C LYS A 18 -15.26 -11.73 -16.79
N ASN A 19 -14.67 -12.89 -16.65
CA ASN A 19 -14.76 -13.75 -15.46
C ASN A 19 -13.47 -14.55 -15.33
N VAL A 20 -12.94 -14.63 -14.13
CA VAL A 20 -11.81 -15.49 -13.79
C VAL A 20 -11.96 -15.96 -12.35
N GLU A 21 -11.60 -17.19 -12.10
CA GLU A 21 -11.50 -17.79 -10.77
C GLU A 21 -10.10 -18.39 -10.61
N ILE A 22 -9.46 -18.08 -9.48
CA ILE A 22 -8.12 -18.53 -9.12
C ILE A 22 -8.21 -19.18 -7.76
N SER A 23 -7.83 -20.45 -7.66
CA SER A 23 -7.67 -21.15 -6.39
C SER A 23 -6.19 -21.34 -6.10
N THR A 24 -5.78 -21.10 -4.86
CA THR A 24 -4.38 -21.21 -4.44
C THR A 24 -4.26 -21.97 -3.11
N SER A 25 -3.12 -22.58 -2.88
CA SER A 25 -2.77 -23.23 -1.61
C SER A 25 -2.22 -22.27 -0.56
N GLY A 26 -2.15 -20.97 -0.87
CA GLY A 26 -1.51 -19.95 -0.04
C GLY A 26 0.01 -19.84 -0.24
N CYS A 27 0.61 -20.61 -1.15
CA CYS A 27 1.99 -20.45 -1.58
C CYS A 27 2.18 -19.17 -2.41
N PRO A 28 3.43 -18.73 -2.67
CA PRO A 28 3.68 -17.69 -3.66
C PRO A 28 3.05 -18.02 -5.02
N VAL A 29 2.57 -17.01 -5.73
CA VAL A 29 1.91 -17.14 -7.04
C VAL A 29 2.69 -16.33 -8.07
N ALA A 30 3.15 -16.97 -9.11
CA ALA A 30 3.85 -16.36 -10.24
C ALA A 30 2.89 -16.23 -11.44
N LEU A 31 2.52 -15.00 -11.76
CA LEU A 31 1.70 -14.64 -12.92
C LEU A 31 2.64 -14.26 -14.07
N PHE A 32 2.68 -15.05 -15.14
CA PHE A 32 3.57 -14.77 -16.27
C PHE A 32 2.80 -14.70 -17.59
N GLY A 33 3.37 -14.02 -18.58
CA GLY A 33 2.77 -13.83 -19.89
C GLY A 33 3.16 -12.49 -20.51
N SER A 34 2.72 -12.21 -21.73
CA SER A 34 3.07 -11.01 -22.47
C SER A 34 2.64 -9.72 -21.76
N ASN A 35 3.30 -8.61 -22.11
CA ASN A 35 2.89 -7.30 -21.63
C ASN A 35 1.46 -6.97 -22.12
N GLY A 36 0.65 -6.37 -21.25
CA GLY A 36 -0.76 -6.09 -21.55
C GLY A 36 -1.73 -7.26 -21.33
N ALA A 37 -1.26 -8.50 -21.12
CA ALA A 37 -2.13 -9.67 -20.96
C ALA A 37 -3.10 -9.62 -19.77
N GLY A 38 -2.88 -8.70 -18.79
CA GLY A 38 -3.78 -8.51 -17.64
C GLY A 38 -3.19 -8.96 -16.30
N LYS A 39 -1.91 -9.30 -16.21
CA LYS A 39 -1.23 -9.72 -14.97
C LYS A 39 -1.43 -8.71 -13.83
N THR A 40 -1.10 -7.43 -14.07
CA THR A 40 -1.26 -6.34 -13.10
C THR A 40 -2.72 -6.12 -12.70
N ASN A 41 -3.70 -6.48 -13.55
CA ASN A 41 -5.12 -6.35 -13.22
C ASN A 41 -5.54 -7.33 -12.11
N ILE A 42 -4.92 -8.51 -12.01
CA ILE A 42 -5.10 -9.45 -10.89
C ILE A 42 -4.53 -8.84 -9.61
N LEU A 43 -3.31 -8.26 -9.66
CA LEU A 43 -2.73 -7.59 -8.50
C LEU A 43 -3.58 -6.37 -8.07
N GLU A 44 -4.14 -5.64 -9.04
CA GLU A 44 -5.04 -4.53 -8.73
C GLU A 44 -6.31 -5.02 -8.03
N ALA A 45 -6.92 -6.11 -8.48
CA ALA A 45 -8.06 -6.72 -7.82
C ALA A 45 -7.74 -7.15 -6.38
N LEU A 46 -6.61 -7.83 -6.16
CA LEU A 46 -6.14 -8.22 -4.83
C LEU A 46 -5.91 -7.01 -3.93
N SER A 47 -5.35 -5.91 -4.46
CA SER A 47 -5.09 -4.69 -3.68
C SER A 47 -6.38 -4.03 -3.17
N LEU A 48 -7.52 -4.29 -3.81
CA LEU A 48 -8.84 -3.83 -3.38
C LEU A 48 -9.41 -4.64 -2.20
N LEU A 49 -8.79 -5.74 -1.81
CA LEU A 49 -9.11 -6.45 -0.56
C LEU A 49 -8.50 -5.74 0.67
N SER A 50 -7.92 -4.57 0.51
CA SER A 50 -7.39 -3.71 1.57
C SER A 50 -8.00 -2.30 1.51
N PRO A 51 -7.83 -1.46 2.55
CA PRO A 51 -8.32 -0.09 2.54
C PRO A 51 -7.72 0.75 1.41
N GLY A 52 -8.51 1.69 0.87
CA GLY A 52 -8.09 2.66 -0.14
C GLY A 52 -8.46 2.29 -1.57
N ARG A 53 -7.83 2.97 -2.53
CA ARG A 53 -8.17 2.88 -3.97
C ARG A 53 -7.37 1.83 -4.74
N GLY A 54 -6.75 0.87 -4.05
CA GLY A 54 -5.90 -0.13 -4.69
C GLY A 54 -4.56 0.43 -5.19
N LEU A 55 -3.79 -0.42 -5.86
CA LEU A 55 -2.40 -0.12 -6.24
C LEU A 55 -2.26 0.98 -7.31
N ARG A 56 -3.20 1.07 -8.27
CA ARG A 56 -3.20 2.11 -9.32
C ARG A 56 -3.94 3.38 -8.92
N ARG A 57 -4.72 3.36 -7.84
CA ARG A 57 -5.54 4.48 -7.35
C ARG A 57 -6.55 5.00 -8.37
N SER A 58 -6.98 4.16 -9.27
CA SER A 58 -7.99 4.49 -10.27
C SER A 58 -9.33 4.85 -9.64
N ARG A 59 -10.14 5.57 -10.37
CA ARG A 59 -11.54 5.76 -10.02
C ARG A 59 -12.28 4.44 -10.17
N VAL A 60 -13.33 4.24 -9.39
CA VAL A 60 -14.07 2.97 -9.37
C VAL A 60 -14.74 2.65 -10.71
N ASP A 61 -15.20 3.67 -11.43
CA ASP A 61 -15.75 3.59 -12.78
C ASP A 61 -14.72 3.25 -13.85
N GLU A 62 -13.45 3.62 -13.66
CA GLU A 62 -12.35 3.28 -14.57
C GLU A 62 -11.91 1.81 -14.48
N MET A 63 -12.32 1.11 -13.42
CA MET A 63 -12.00 -0.30 -13.20
C MET A 63 -12.95 -1.26 -13.93
N GLU A 64 -14.08 -0.74 -14.43
CA GLU A 64 -15.05 -1.51 -15.19
C GLU A 64 -14.45 -2.09 -16.47
N ARG A 65 -14.90 -3.28 -16.82
CA ARG A 65 -14.60 -3.84 -18.13
C ARG A 65 -15.40 -3.09 -19.20
N LYS A 66 -14.70 -2.64 -20.25
CA LYS A 66 -15.31 -2.09 -21.46
C LYS A 66 -15.30 -3.15 -22.58
N PRO A 67 -16.36 -3.22 -23.40
CA PRO A 67 -17.43 -2.22 -23.55
C PRO A 67 -18.66 -2.44 -22.63
N GLU A 68 -18.70 -3.49 -21.79
CA GLU A 68 -19.92 -3.88 -21.08
C GLU A 68 -20.42 -2.78 -20.10
N GLY A 69 -19.53 -2.19 -19.30
CA GLY A 69 -19.85 -1.06 -18.40
C GLY A 69 -21.01 -1.34 -17.42
N ILE A 70 -21.06 -2.56 -16.89
CA ILE A 70 -22.14 -3.04 -15.99
C ILE A 70 -21.73 -3.12 -14.53
N GLY A 71 -20.65 -2.41 -14.18
CA GLY A 71 -20.00 -2.53 -12.88
C GLY A 71 -19.01 -3.69 -12.83
N TRP A 72 -18.45 -3.95 -11.65
CA TRP A 72 -17.50 -5.03 -11.41
C TRP A 72 -17.67 -5.64 -10.03
N LYS A 73 -17.25 -6.90 -9.89
CA LYS A 73 -17.25 -7.61 -8.61
C LYS A 73 -15.94 -8.38 -8.43
N ILE A 74 -15.40 -8.31 -7.21
CA ILE A 74 -14.28 -9.13 -6.75
C ILE A 74 -14.75 -9.84 -5.48
N SER A 75 -14.61 -11.16 -5.46
CA SER A 75 -14.88 -11.99 -4.28
C SER A 75 -13.62 -12.79 -3.94
N ALA A 76 -13.30 -12.91 -2.66
CA ALA A 76 -12.13 -13.65 -2.22
C ALA A 76 -12.40 -14.41 -0.93
N THR A 77 -11.86 -15.62 -0.84
CA THR A 77 -11.74 -16.34 0.42
C THR A 77 -10.34 -16.05 0.98
N LEU A 78 -10.29 -15.40 2.12
CA LEU A 78 -9.07 -15.01 2.81
C LEU A 78 -8.89 -15.86 4.08
N GLN A 79 -7.78 -16.58 4.17
CA GLN A 79 -7.30 -17.14 5.41
C GLN A 79 -6.50 -16.07 6.15
N SER A 80 -6.87 -15.74 7.37
CA SER A 80 -6.18 -14.72 8.19
C SER A 80 -6.21 -15.10 9.66
N LEU A 81 -5.04 -15.16 10.29
CA LEU A 81 -4.87 -15.39 11.75
C LEU A 81 -5.68 -16.59 12.28
N GLY A 82 -5.75 -17.66 11.50
CA GLY A 82 -6.48 -18.90 11.87
C GLY A 82 -7.98 -18.86 11.59
N GLN A 83 -8.50 -17.79 11.00
CA GLN A 83 -9.88 -17.65 10.56
C GLN A 83 -9.99 -17.61 9.03
N ILE A 84 -11.16 -17.96 8.51
CA ILE A 84 -11.48 -17.85 7.10
C ILE A 84 -12.54 -16.75 6.95
N HIS A 85 -12.29 -15.81 6.06
CA HIS A 85 -13.18 -14.71 5.76
C HIS A 85 -13.59 -14.72 4.29
N GLU A 86 -14.87 -14.53 4.03
CA GLU A 86 -15.40 -14.27 2.70
C GLU A 86 -15.51 -12.76 2.49
N ILE A 87 -14.73 -12.24 1.54
CA ILE A 87 -14.70 -10.83 1.21
C ILE A 87 -15.34 -10.62 -0.14
N GLU A 88 -16.27 -9.67 -0.21
CA GLU A 88 -16.79 -9.18 -1.49
C GLU A 88 -16.57 -7.67 -1.57
N THR A 89 -16.12 -7.21 -2.72
CA THR A 89 -16.11 -5.79 -3.05
C THR A 89 -16.61 -5.59 -4.48
N ASN A 90 -17.49 -4.62 -4.67
CA ASN A 90 -18.13 -4.40 -5.96
C ASN A 90 -18.47 -2.92 -6.20
N TYR A 91 -18.70 -2.63 -7.46
CA TYR A 91 -19.25 -1.39 -7.96
C TYR A 91 -20.37 -1.72 -8.95
N THR A 92 -21.52 -1.07 -8.82
CA THR A 92 -22.75 -1.40 -9.57
C THR A 92 -23.08 -0.39 -10.66
N GLY A 93 -22.12 0.47 -11.05
CA GLY A 93 -22.31 1.47 -12.10
C GLY A 93 -22.63 2.88 -11.57
N ASP A 94 -22.97 3.03 -10.31
CA ASP A 94 -23.22 4.29 -9.63
C ASP A 94 -22.67 4.30 -8.20
N GLY A 95 -22.39 5.49 -7.67
CA GLY A 95 -21.96 5.66 -6.28
C GLY A 95 -20.53 5.27 -6.00
N SER A 96 -20.31 4.66 -4.86
CA SER A 96 -18.99 4.27 -4.35
C SER A 96 -18.84 2.74 -4.31
N ARG A 97 -17.59 2.28 -4.23
CA ARG A 97 -17.27 0.87 -3.99
C ARG A 97 -17.88 0.39 -2.68
N SER A 98 -18.65 -0.69 -2.73
CA SER A 98 -19.19 -1.37 -1.54
C SER A 98 -18.27 -2.51 -1.11
N VAL A 99 -18.37 -2.89 0.18
CA VAL A 99 -17.61 -4.00 0.78
C VAL A 99 -18.54 -4.82 1.64
N ARG A 100 -18.40 -6.15 1.58
CA ARG A 100 -19.01 -7.11 2.52
C ARG A 100 -17.92 -8.03 3.05
N ILE A 101 -18.02 -8.35 4.35
CA ILE A 101 -17.16 -9.32 5.02
C ILE A 101 -18.08 -10.32 5.68
N ASP A 102 -17.90 -11.61 5.39
CA ASP A 102 -18.70 -12.72 5.92
C ASP A 102 -20.21 -12.46 5.72
N GLY A 103 -20.57 -12.00 4.52
CA GLY A 103 -21.95 -11.67 4.13
C GLY A 103 -22.51 -10.36 4.71
N LYS A 104 -21.82 -9.66 5.62
CA LYS A 104 -22.28 -8.42 6.26
C LYS A 104 -21.66 -7.19 5.58
N ALA A 105 -22.43 -6.12 5.41
CA ALA A 105 -21.92 -4.85 4.93
C ALA A 105 -20.82 -4.31 5.87
N ALA A 106 -19.72 -3.82 5.30
CA ALA A 106 -18.57 -3.34 6.03
C ALA A 106 -18.00 -2.07 5.40
N THR A 107 -17.21 -1.31 6.18
CA THR A 107 -16.44 -0.19 5.64
C THR A 107 -15.17 -0.70 4.97
N GLN A 108 -14.62 0.07 4.03
CA GLN A 108 -13.33 -0.26 3.41
C GLN A 108 -12.20 -0.34 4.45
N THR A 109 -12.26 0.49 5.50
CA THR A 109 -11.28 0.49 6.59
C THR A 109 -11.30 -0.79 7.41
N ALA A 110 -12.46 -1.47 7.50
CA ALA A 110 -12.57 -2.76 8.20
C ALA A 110 -11.71 -3.87 7.55
N LEU A 111 -11.46 -3.80 6.24
CA LEU A 111 -10.57 -4.74 5.54
C LEU A 111 -9.16 -4.77 6.14
N GLY A 112 -8.64 -3.64 6.63
CA GLY A 112 -7.31 -3.57 7.23
C GLY A 112 -7.11 -4.45 8.46
N ARG A 113 -8.20 -4.85 9.13
CA ARG A 113 -8.14 -5.73 10.31
C ARG A 113 -7.92 -7.20 9.95
N ILE A 114 -8.33 -7.61 8.75
CA ILE A 114 -8.28 -9.00 8.30
C ILE A 114 -7.30 -9.22 7.14
N ALA A 115 -7.04 -8.19 6.33
CA ALA A 115 -6.17 -8.27 5.16
C ALA A 115 -5.00 -7.29 5.29
N ARG A 116 -3.80 -7.81 5.52
CA ARG A 116 -2.56 -7.04 5.48
C ARG A 116 -1.93 -7.24 4.10
N ILE A 117 -2.03 -6.22 3.25
CA ILE A 117 -1.56 -6.28 1.87
C ILE A 117 -0.62 -5.11 1.62
N VAL A 118 0.59 -5.42 1.21
CA VAL A 118 1.62 -4.45 0.84
C VAL A 118 2.04 -4.71 -0.60
N TRP A 119 2.38 -3.68 -1.33
CA TRP A 119 2.75 -3.82 -2.73
C TRP A 119 3.96 -3.00 -3.13
N LEU A 120 4.63 -3.48 -4.16
CA LEU A 120 5.66 -2.77 -4.89
C LEU A 120 5.32 -2.85 -6.38
N VAL A 121 5.20 -1.69 -7.02
CA VAL A 121 4.81 -1.53 -8.42
C VAL A 121 5.79 -0.59 -9.14
N PRO A 122 5.96 -0.70 -10.47
CA PRO A 122 6.98 0.05 -11.22
C PRO A 122 6.95 1.58 -11.00
N VAL A 123 5.77 2.17 -10.80
CA VAL A 123 5.67 3.62 -10.51
C VAL A 123 6.39 4.02 -9.22
N MET A 124 6.63 3.08 -8.30
CA MET A 124 7.36 3.33 -7.05
C MET A 124 8.89 3.35 -7.25
N ASP A 125 9.41 2.90 -8.38
CA ASP A 125 10.86 2.97 -8.68
C ASP A 125 11.38 4.41 -8.64
N ARG A 126 10.48 5.39 -8.82
CA ARG A 126 10.79 6.83 -8.70
C ARG A 126 10.48 7.44 -7.33
N LEU A 127 10.16 6.62 -6.32
CA LEU A 127 9.70 7.09 -5.00
C LEU A 127 10.65 8.11 -4.36
N TRP A 128 11.95 7.88 -4.48
CA TRP A 128 12.97 8.71 -3.85
C TRP A 128 13.25 10.01 -4.63
N VAL A 129 12.93 10.05 -5.92
CA VAL A 129 13.15 11.21 -6.81
C VAL A 129 11.91 12.10 -6.89
N ASP A 130 10.74 11.49 -6.91
CA ASP A 130 9.46 12.21 -7.01
C ASP A 130 9.11 12.95 -5.70
N GLY A 131 8.02 13.72 -5.73
CA GLY A 131 7.59 14.54 -4.58
C GLY A 131 7.20 13.72 -3.34
N ALA A 132 7.18 14.39 -2.19
CA ALA A 132 6.89 13.80 -0.86
C ALA A 132 5.55 13.08 -0.76
N GLU A 133 4.56 13.42 -1.59
CA GLU A 133 3.24 12.77 -1.56
C GLU A 133 3.31 11.26 -1.83
N GLY A 134 4.18 10.84 -2.78
CA GLY A 134 4.41 9.42 -3.05
C GLY A 134 4.99 8.70 -1.83
N ARG A 135 5.99 9.30 -1.18
CA ARG A 135 6.66 8.75 0.01
C ARG A 135 5.73 8.67 1.22
N ARG A 136 4.89 9.71 1.46
CA ARG A 136 3.85 9.64 2.51
C ARG A 136 2.90 8.48 2.29
N ARG A 137 2.39 8.32 1.07
CA ARG A 137 1.48 7.21 0.73
C ARG A 137 2.12 5.84 0.91
N PHE A 138 3.39 5.71 0.56
CA PHE A 138 4.15 4.50 0.81
C PHE A 138 4.23 4.21 2.30
N LEU A 139 4.66 5.18 3.10
CA LEU A 139 4.75 5.05 4.56
C LEU A 139 3.37 4.75 5.19
N ASP A 140 2.32 5.46 4.78
CA ASP A 140 0.96 5.22 5.27
C ASP A 140 0.46 3.80 4.94
N ARG A 141 0.85 3.26 3.77
CA ARG A 141 0.55 1.87 3.43
C ARG A 141 1.24 0.88 4.37
N LEU A 142 2.50 1.12 4.69
CA LEU A 142 3.24 0.31 5.66
C LEU A 142 2.64 0.48 7.07
N ALA A 143 2.30 1.70 7.48
CA ALA A 143 1.67 1.96 8.77
C ALA A 143 0.32 1.25 8.93
N MET A 144 -0.51 1.20 7.90
CA MET A 144 -1.77 0.45 7.91
C MET A 144 -1.59 -1.05 8.12
N SER A 145 -0.44 -1.61 7.76
CA SER A 145 -0.17 -3.04 7.98
C SER A 145 0.12 -3.35 9.45
N PHE A 146 0.63 -2.40 10.22
CA PHE A 146 0.82 -2.50 11.68
C PHE A 146 -0.45 -2.09 12.42
N GLU A 147 -0.98 -0.91 12.10
CA GLU A 147 -2.13 -0.30 12.77
C GLU A 147 -3.26 -0.04 11.75
N PRO A 148 -4.22 -0.95 11.63
CA PRO A 148 -5.33 -0.82 10.68
C PRO A 148 -6.17 0.45 10.86
N SER A 149 -6.23 1.01 12.09
CA SER A 149 -6.95 2.25 12.38
C SER A 149 -6.31 3.48 11.70
N HIS A 150 -5.05 3.37 11.25
CA HIS A 150 -4.37 4.44 10.52
C HIS A 150 -5.15 4.91 9.29
N ALA A 151 -5.83 3.99 8.59
CA ALA A 151 -6.69 4.34 7.46
C ALA A 151 -7.83 5.28 7.87
N GLN A 152 -8.46 5.02 9.03
CA GLN A 152 -9.55 5.88 9.53
C GLN A 152 -9.00 7.24 9.96
N HIS A 153 -7.89 7.27 10.69
CA HIS A 153 -7.26 8.53 11.11
C HIS A 153 -6.88 9.42 9.93
N THR A 154 -6.37 8.82 8.84
CA THR A 154 -6.06 9.55 7.61
C THR A 154 -7.32 10.14 6.97
N LEU A 155 -8.42 9.39 6.90
CA LEU A 155 -9.70 9.89 6.36
C LEU A 155 -10.28 11.02 7.20
N ASP A 156 -10.24 10.89 8.52
CA ASP A 156 -10.77 11.90 9.44
C ASP A 156 -9.95 13.18 9.37
N TYR A 157 -8.61 13.06 9.34
CA TYR A 157 -7.71 14.20 9.15
C TYR A 157 -7.95 14.91 7.81
N GLU A 158 -8.03 14.15 6.71
CA GLU A 158 -8.27 14.74 5.39
C GLU A 158 -9.64 15.41 5.29
N ARG A 159 -10.66 14.88 5.96
CA ARG A 159 -12.00 15.49 5.99
C ARG A 159 -11.95 16.82 6.72
N ALA A 160 -11.42 16.87 7.94
CA ALA A 160 -11.31 18.07 8.74
C ALA A 160 -10.41 19.12 8.04
N MET A 161 -9.30 18.70 7.44
CA MET A 161 -8.42 19.60 6.67
C MET A 161 -9.14 20.21 5.45
N ARG A 162 -9.96 19.43 4.72
CA ARG A 162 -10.75 19.99 3.60
C ARG A 162 -11.76 21.00 4.10
N GLU A 163 -12.42 20.76 5.23
CA GLU A 163 -13.34 21.71 5.85
C GLU A 163 -12.60 22.99 6.26
N ARG A 164 -11.47 22.87 6.98
CA ARG A 164 -10.64 24.01 7.34
C ARG A 164 -10.19 24.82 6.12
N ASN A 165 -9.70 24.15 5.07
CA ASN A 165 -9.27 24.79 3.83
C ASN A 165 -10.43 25.50 3.11
N LYS A 166 -11.65 24.99 3.20
CA LYS A 166 -12.85 25.66 2.69
C LYS A 166 -13.13 26.94 3.45
N MET A 167 -13.08 26.90 4.79
CA MET A 167 -13.26 28.07 5.65
C MET A 167 -12.23 29.15 5.35
N LEU A 168 -10.94 28.77 5.17
CA LEU A 168 -9.86 29.68 4.82
C LEU A 168 -10.14 30.39 3.47
N LYS A 169 -10.59 29.64 2.45
CA LYS A 169 -10.89 30.19 1.13
C LYS A 169 -12.11 31.10 1.11
N GLU A 170 -13.10 30.80 1.91
CA GLU A 170 -14.36 31.58 2.01
C GLU A 170 -14.22 32.78 2.97
N GLY A 171 -13.04 32.94 3.61
CA GLY A 171 -12.77 34.05 4.53
C GLY A 171 -13.66 34.01 5.79
N ILE A 172 -14.09 32.79 6.20
CA ILE A 172 -14.90 32.61 7.41
C ILE A 172 -14.05 33.05 8.61
N ASN A 173 -14.61 33.91 9.45
CA ASN A 173 -13.97 34.41 10.66
C ASN A 173 -14.77 33.98 11.92
N ASP A 174 -14.85 32.67 12.14
CA ASP A 174 -15.48 32.08 13.32
C ASP A 174 -14.44 31.31 14.13
N PRO A 175 -13.91 31.86 15.24
CA PRO A 175 -12.89 31.20 16.05
C PRO A 175 -13.36 29.88 16.67
N ALA A 176 -14.65 29.73 16.99
CA ALA A 176 -15.18 28.51 17.59
C ALA A 176 -15.21 27.37 16.57
N TRP A 177 -15.62 27.67 15.34
CA TRP A 177 -15.62 26.69 14.26
C TRP A 177 -14.18 26.25 13.91
N TYR A 178 -13.23 27.20 13.75
CA TYR A 178 -11.83 26.84 13.57
C TYR A 178 -11.31 25.95 14.71
N SER A 179 -11.58 26.32 15.98
CA SER A 179 -11.13 25.52 17.13
C SER A 179 -11.68 24.09 17.11
N ALA A 180 -12.92 23.89 16.68
CA ALA A 180 -13.54 22.56 16.58
C ALA A 180 -12.85 21.72 15.50
N VAL A 181 -12.69 22.27 14.29
CA VAL A 181 -12.07 21.57 13.16
C VAL A 181 -10.58 21.28 13.42
N GLU A 182 -9.85 22.24 13.99
CA GLU A 182 -8.42 22.08 14.34
C GLU A 182 -8.22 21.06 15.47
N SER A 183 -9.17 20.93 16.40
CA SER A 183 -9.13 19.86 17.40
C SER A 183 -9.24 18.47 16.76
N GLN A 184 -10.14 18.30 15.78
CA GLN A 184 -10.26 17.03 15.04
C GLN A 184 -9.01 16.75 14.20
N MET A 185 -8.44 17.79 13.56
CA MET A 185 -7.18 17.67 12.83
C MET A 185 -6.02 17.28 13.74
N ALA A 186 -5.91 17.90 14.92
CA ALA A 186 -4.84 17.62 15.86
C ALA A 186 -4.93 16.21 16.43
N GLU A 187 -6.12 15.76 16.81
CA GLU A 187 -6.33 14.40 17.31
C GLU A 187 -5.96 13.33 16.27
N SER A 188 -6.52 13.45 15.07
CA SER A 188 -6.24 12.48 14.00
C SER A 188 -4.81 12.62 13.48
N GLY A 189 -4.28 13.83 13.38
CA GLY A 189 -2.91 14.12 12.94
C GLY A 189 -1.85 13.53 13.86
N GLY A 190 -1.99 13.69 15.18
CA GLY A 190 -1.08 13.09 16.16
C GLY A 190 -1.07 11.55 16.11
N LYS A 191 -2.24 10.92 15.84
CA LYS A 191 -2.32 9.47 15.65
C LYS A 191 -1.60 9.02 14.35
N ILE A 192 -1.72 9.79 13.27
CA ILE A 192 -1.01 9.53 12.00
C ILE A 192 0.49 9.57 12.22
N GLU A 193 0.98 10.63 12.85
CA GLU A 193 2.40 10.82 13.14
C GLU A 193 2.96 9.70 14.01
N LYS A 194 2.29 9.39 15.13
CA LYS A 194 2.66 8.27 16.00
C LYS A 194 2.78 6.95 15.25
N ASN A 195 1.82 6.64 14.40
CA ASN A 195 1.81 5.39 13.62
C ASN A 195 2.94 5.36 12.59
N ARG A 196 3.26 6.49 11.95
CA ARG A 196 4.39 6.61 11.02
C ARG A 196 5.73 6.39 11.71
N LEU A 197 5.95 7.05 12.86
CA LEU A 197 7.18 6.91 13.64
C LEU A 197 7.35 5.48 14.16
N TYR A 198 6.28 4.89 14.69
CA TYR A 198 6.29 3.49 15.09
C TYR A 198 6.66 2.56 13.92
N THR A 199 6.08 2.79 12.74
CA THR A 199 6.37 2.01 11.54
C THR A 199 7.84 2.13 11.12
N ILE A 200 8.39 3.34 11.11
CA ILE A 200 9.80 3.59 10.80
C ILE A 200 10.70 2.83 11.77
N ASP A 201 10.45 2.93 13.07
CA ASP A 201 11.23 2.24 14.10
C ASP A 201 11.18 0.72 13.91
N ARG A 202 9.99 0.13 13.72
CA ARG A 202 9.84 -1.31 13.49
C ARG A 202 10.57 -1.81 12.25
N ILE A 203 10.52 -1.04 11.16
CA ILE A 203 11.24 -1.38 9.92
C ILE A 203 12.75 -1.30 10.13
N MET A 204 13.26 -0.26 10.78
CA MET A 204 14.70 -0.13 11.07
C MET A 204 15.21 -1.27 11.95
N GLN A 205 14.47 -1.63 13.02
CA GLN A 205 14.81 -2.79 13.86
C GLN A 205 14.84 -4.08 13.05
N ALA A 206 13.85 -4.32 12.17
CA ALA A 206 13.78 -5.51 11.35
C ALA A 206 14.89 -5.58 10.28
N GLN A 207 15.42 -4.44 9.84
CA GLN A 207 16.59 -4.40 8.95
C GLN A 207 17.88 -4.78 9.69
N THR A 208 18.09 -4.27 10.92
CA THR A 208 19.29 -4.50 11.71
C THR A 208 19.46 -5.98 12.04
N ASN A 209 18.38 -6.70 12.28
CA ASN A 209 18.37 -8.10 12.68
C ASN A 209 18.37 -9.08 11.48
N ALA A 210 18.38 -8.59 10.25
CA ALA A 210 18.27 -9.43 9.07
C ALA A 210 19.63 -9.83 8.50
N GLN A 211 19.78 -11.12 8.23
CA GLN A 211 20.87 -11.63 7.37
C GLN A 211 20.34 -11.67 5.93
N THR A 212 20.60 -10.62 5.16
CA THR A 212 20.09 -10.46 3.80
C THR A 212 21.11 -9.77 2.91
N SER A 213 21.09 -10.05 1.61
CA SER A 213 21.90 -9.35 0.60
C SER A 213 21.30 -7.97 0.23
N PHE A 214 20.10 -7.65 0.72
CA PHE A 214 19.48 -6.35 0.46
C PHE A 214 20.08 -5.25 1.33
N PRO A 215 20.20 -4.03 0.78
CA PRO A 215 20.75 -2.90 1.51
C PRO A 215 19.85 -2.47 2.65
N THR A 216 20.46 -1.89 3.69
CA THR A 216 19.72 -1.24 4.78
C THR A 216 19.62 0.26 4.55
N ALA A 217 18.57 0.88 5.07
CA ALA A 217 18.35 2.31 5.05
C ALA A 217 18.11 2.86 6.46
N GLN A 218 18.73 4.00 6.75
CA GLN A 218 18.30 4.83 7.88
C GLN A 218 17.08 5.65 7.42
N LEU A 219 15.95 5.43 8.07
CA LEU A 219 14.70 6.12 7.77
C LEU A 219 14.49 7.28 8.72
N GLY A 220 13.89 8.36 8.22
CA GLY A 220 13.50 9.52 9.02
C GLY A 220 12.18 10.09 8.52
N LEU A 221 11.48 10.77 9.42
CA LEU A 221 10.30 11.57 9.10
C LEU A 221 10.65 13.04 9.34
N VAL A 222 10.46 13.88 8.34
CA VAL A 222 10.72 15.31 8.42
C VAL A 222 9.47 16.09 8.05
N GLY A 223 9.21 17.18 8.75
CA GLY A 223 8.10 18.07 8.48
C GLY A 223 8.36 19.06 7.35
N ALA A 224 7.47 20.02 7.19
CA ALA A 224 7.65 21.11 6.26
C ALA A 224 9.00 21.82 6.54
N ASN A 225 9.76 22.14 5.49
CA ASN A 225 11.07 22.81 5.58
C ASN A 225 12.19 22.03 6.29
N ASN A 226 12.09 20.68 6.37
CA ASN A 226 13.01 19.80 7.09
C ASN A 226 13.06 20.05 8.61
N GLU A 227 12.03 20.63 9.17
CA GLU A 227 11.89 20.80 10.61
C GLU A 227 11.42 19.49 11.27
N SER A 228 11.44 19.46 12.62
CA SER A 228 10.87 18.31 13.35
C SER A 228 9.40 18.14 13.01
N THR A 229 8.97 16.89 12.79
CA THR A 229 7.55 16.57 12.60
C THR A 229 6.78 16.57 13.91
N ILE A 230 7.46 16.30 15.03
CA ILE A 230 6.82 16.20 16.33
C ILE A 230 6.41 17.59 16.79
N ILE A 231 5.11 17.86 16.70
CA ILE A 231 4.50 19.07 17.23
C ILE A 231 3.71 18.66 18.47
N ASP A 232 4.24 18.95 19.65
CA ASP A 232 3.62 18.58 20.94
C ASP A 232 2.21 19.17 21.08
N ASP A 233 1.99 20.38 20.58
CA ASP A 233 0.68 21.03 20.50
C ASP A 233 0.30 21.33 19.05
N LEU A 234 -0.12 20.31 18.32
CA LEU A 234 -0.54 20.46 16.92
C LEU A 234 -1.78 21.37 16.79
N LYS A 235 -2.67 21.39 17.79
CA LYS A 235 -3.84 22.28 17.79
C LYS A 235 -3.43 23.75 17.92
N GLY A 236 -2.55 24.07 18.87
CA GLY A 236 -1.99 25.39 19.02
C GLY A 236 -1.26 25.85 17.76
N ALA A 237 -0.45 24.98 17.18
CA ALA A 237 0.25 25.23 15.93
C ALA A 237 -0.68 25.57 14.77
N PHE A 238 -1.82 24.87 14.62
CA PHE A 238 -2.84 25.22 13.60
C PHE A 238 -3.46 26.59 13.87
N ALA A 239 -3.72 26.93 15.14
CA ALA A 239 -4.28 28.22 15.53
C ALA A 239 -3.31 29.37 15.22
N ASP A 240 -2.05 29.22 15.58
CA ASP A 240 -1.01 30.22 15.37
C ASP A 240 -0.73 30.45 13.88
N ASN A 241 -0.82 29.38 13.07
CA ASN A 241 -0.53 29.46 11.64
C ASN A 241 -1.71 29.97 10.78
N ARG A 242 -2.90 30.22 11.38
CA ARG A 242 -4.12 30.61 10.62
C ARG A 242 -3.90 31.79 9.67
N ARG A 243 -3.11 32.80 10.10
CA ARG A 243 -2.86 33.98 9.27
C ARG A 243 -2.07 33.64 8.00
N ALA A 244 -1.05 32.79 8.11
CA ALA A 244 -0.26 32.33 6.98
C ALA A 244 -1.11 31.40 6.08
N ASP A 245 -1.90 30.51 6.69
CA ASP A 245 -2.79 29.60 5.99
C ASP A 245 -3.90 30.33 5.21
N LEU A 246 -4.46 31.43 5.79
CA LEU A 246 -5.45 32.28 5.15
C LEU A 246 -4.85 32.94 3.90
N PHE A 247 -3.64 33.48 4.00
CA PHE A 247 -2.93 34.06 2.87
C PHE A 247 -2.65 33.04 1.74
N ALA A 248 -2.29 31.79 2.13
CA ALA A 248 -2.03 30.70 1.20
C ALA A 248 -3.30 30.00 0.68
N GLY A 249 -4.47 30.26 1.28
CA GLY A 249 -5.74 29.59 1.00
C GLY A 249 -5.75 28.08 1.33
N ARG A 250 -4.84 27.64 2.19
CA ARG A 250 -4.66 26.21 2.56
C ARG A 250 -3.85 26.04 3.83
N THR A 251 -4.02 24.90 4.49
CA THR A 251 -3.21 24.49 5.64
C THR A 251 -1.76 24.18 5.20
N LEU A 252 -0.78 24.77 5.88
CA LEU A 252 0.65 24.68 5.53
C LEU A 252 1.45 23.75 6.45
N ILE A 253 0.92 23.39 7.63
CA ILE A 253 1.59 22.56 8.64
C ILE A 253 0.78 21.32 8.95
N GLY A 254 1.43 20.29 9.49
CA GLY A 254 0.82 19.03 9.93
C GLY A 254 1.19 17.84 9.05
N PRO A 255 0.70 16.60 9.38
CA PRO A 255 1.18 15.35 8.81
C PRO A 255 1.00 15.20 7.28
N HIS A 256 0.15 16.00 6.65
CA HIS A 256 0.04 16.06 5.18
C HIS A 256 1.23 16.77 4.50
N ARG A 257 2.12 17.38 5.30
CA ARG A 257 3.34 18.07 4.84
C ARG A 257 4.60 17.28 5.13
N ASP A 258 4.52 16.21 5.93
CA ASP A 258 5.65 15.37 6.26
C ASP A 258 6.26 14.72 5.02
N ASP A 259 7.53 14.34 5.16
CA ASP A 259 8.25 13.58 4.16
C ASP A 259 9.04 12.43 4.79
N LEU A 260 8.98 11.26 4.15
CA LEU A 260 9.82 10.12 4.49
C LEU A 260 11.19 10.29 3.82
N THR A 261 12.24 10.33 4.62
CA THR A 261 13.62 10.33 4.15
C THR A 261 14.25 8.96 4.32
N ALA A 262 15.22 8.63 3.45
CA ALA A 262 16.03 7.44 3.57
C ALA A 262 17.48 7.74 3.19
N ILE A 263 18.41 7.22 4.00
CA ILE A 263 19.85 7.25 3.73
C ILE A 263 20.28 5.80 3.54
N TYR A 264 20.95 5.52 2.41
CA TYR A 264 21.56 4.22 2.15
C TYR A 264 22.71 4.01 3.15
N SER A 265 22.56 3.08 4.10
CA SER A 265 23.45 2.97 5.27
C SER A 265 24.92 2.69 4.89
N ALA A 266 25.17 1.77 3.95
CA ALA A 266 26.53 1.38 3.57
C ALA A 266 27.34 2.48 2.86
N LYS A 267 26.67 3.50 2.32
CA LYS A 267 27.29 4.60 1.55
C LYS A 267 27.05 5.96 2.19
N GLU A 268 26.29 6.02 3.27
CA GLU A 268 25.85 7.26 3.93
C GLU A 268 25.26 8.29 2.95
N THR A 269 24.61 7.78 1.89
CA THR A 269 24.13 8.60 0.77
C THR A 269 22.60 8.66 0.80
N PRO A 270 21.97 9.86 0.67
CA PRO A 270 20.53 9.99 0.54
C PRO A 270 20.00 9.13 -0.63
N ALA A 271 18.91 8.38 -0.40
CA ALA A 271 18.35 7.46 -1.37
C ALA A 271 18.07 8.10 -2.74
N LYS A 272 17.68 9.39 -2.77
CA LYS A 272 17.45 10.15 -4.01
C LYS A 272 18.69 10.33 -4.89
N LEU A 273 19.90 10.18 -4.32
CA LEU A 273 21.18 10.32 -5.03
C LEU A 273 21.80 8.96 -5.39
N CYS A 274 21.20 7.87 -4.96
CA CYS A 274 21.60 6.52 -5.32
C CYS A 274 21.23 6.20 -6.78
N SER A 275 21.90 5.21 -7.38
CA SER A 275 21.52 4.68 -8.69
C SER A 275 20.11 4.08 -8.68
N THR A 276 19.47 3.96 -9.85
CA THR A 276 18.12 3.38 -9.97
C THR A 276 18.03 1.97 -9.42
N GLY A 277 19.05 1.13 -9.65
CA GLY A 277 19.15 -0.22 -9.11
C GLY A 277 19.25 -0.24 -7.57
N GLU A 278 20.02 0.68 -6.98
CA GLU A 278 20.12 0.83 -5.52
C GLU A 278 18.82 1.35 -4.92
N GLN A 279 18.17 2.32 -5.56
CA GLN A 279 16.86 2.83 -5.13
C GLN A 279 15.81 1.71 -5.09
N LYS A 280 15.79 0.87 -6.12
CA LYS A 280 14.90 -0.29 -6.19
C LYS A 280 15.24 -1.33 -5.12
N ALA A 281 16.52 -1.65 -4.93
CA ALA A 281 16.96 -2.58 -3.90
C ALA A 281 16.58 -2.10 -2.49
N LEU A 282 16.67 -0.78 -2.22
CA LEU A 282 16.18 -0.19 -0.97
C LEU A 282 14.67 -0.37 -0.81
N LEU A 283 13.87 -0.14 -1.85
CA LEU A 283 12.42 -0.33 -1.77
C LEU A 283 12.03 -1.78 -1.47
N VAL A 284 12.68 -2.73 -2.15
CA VAL A 284 12.50 -4.17 -1.88
C VAL A 284 12.87 -4.48 -0.43
N SER A 285 14.02 -3.97 0.04
CA SER A 285 14.46 -4.13 1.42
C SER A 285 13.43 -3.65 2.44
N LEU A 286 12.83 -2.48 2.22
CA LEU A 286 11.81 -1.94 3.13
C LEU A 286 10.53 -2.79 3.16
N ILE A 287 10.09 -3.32 2.02
CA ILE A 287 8.94 -4.23 1.95
C ILE A 287 9.23 -5.54 2.69
N LEU A 288 10.43 -6.11 2.51
CA LEU A 288 10.84 -7.32 3.23
C LEU A 288 10.99 -7.08 4.73
N ALA A 289 11.57 -5.94 5.13
CA ALA A 289 11.69 -5.54 6.53
C ALA A 289 10.31 -5.35 7.18
N ASN A 290 9.36 -4.73 6.47
CA ASN A 290 7.96 -4.67 6.92
C ASN A 290 7.37 -6.07 7.11
N GLY A 291 7.61 -6.98 6.17
CA GLY A 291 7.17 -8.37 6.29
C GLY A 291 7.75 -9.08 7.51
N ARG A 292 9.05 -8.91 7.78
CA ARG A 292 9.73 -9.47 8.96
C ARG A 292 9.17 -8.90 10.25
N ALA A 293 9.02 -7.59 10.35
CA ALA A 293 8.47 -6.92 11.53
C ALA A 293 7.03 -7.41 11.82
N LEU A 294 6.18 -7.51 10.81
CA LEU A 294 4.82 -8.02 10.97
C LEU A 294 4.79 -9.49 11.39
N SER A 295 5.68 -10.31 10.83
CA SER A 295 5.80 -11.71 11.22
C SER A 295 6.21 -11.86 12.70
N GLN A 296 7.08 -10.97 13.19
CA GLN A 296 7.49 -10.93 14.60
C GLN A 296 6.34 -10.46 15.53
N ASP A 297 5.64 -9.39 15.13
CA ASP A 297 4.62 -8.76 15.98
C ASP A 297 3.30 -9.53 16.00
N PHE A 298 2.92 -10.15 14.88
CA PHE A 298 1.60 -10.77 14.68
C PHE A 298 1.65 -12.26 14.30
N GLY A 299 2.84 -12.84 14.19
CA GLY A 299 3.02 -14.25 13.84
C GLY A 299 2.71 -14.59 12.37
N SER A 300 2.53 -13.59 11.50
CA SER A 300 2.28 -13.81 10.07
C SER A 300 2.74 -12.62 9.23
N ALA A 301 3.37 -12.91 8.08
CA ALA A 301 3.73 -11.91 7.09
C ALA A 301 2.48 -11.40 6.34
N PRO A 302 2.53 -10.18 5.76
CA PRO A 302 1.47 -9.66 4.90
C PRO A 302 1.44 -10.41 3.55
N ILE A 303 0.33 -10.28 2.82
CA ILE A 303 0.31 -10.62 1.39
C ILE A 303 1.14 -9.58 0.64
N LEU A 304 2.06 -10.03 -0.20
CA LEU A 304 2.91 -9.19 -1.01
C LEU A 304 2.43 -9.17 -2.47
N LEU A 305 2.21 -7.99 -3.04
CA LEU A 305 1.91 -7.83 -4.46
C LEU A 305 3.11 -7.17 -5.15
N LEU A 306 3.82 -7.92 -5.97
CA LEU A 306 5.09 -7.52 -6.58
C LEU A 306 4.95 -7.46 -8.10
N ASP A 307 4.71 -6.25 -8.63
CA ASP A 307 4.51 -6.03 -10.06
C ASP A 307 5.84 -5.76 -10.76
N GLU A 308 6.29 -6.67 -11.62
CA GLU A 308 7.53 -6.59 -12.40
C GLU A 308 8.80 -6.32 -11.57
N VAL A 309 8.79 -6.67 -10.29
CA VAL A 309 9.89 -6.33 -9.37
C VAL A 309 11.20 -7.02 -9.77
N SER A 310 11.11 -8.26 -10.24
CA SER A 310 12.28 -9.04 -10.66
C SER A 310 12.91 -8.56 -11.97
N ALA A 311 12.21 -7.81 -12.82
CA ALA A 311 12.66 -7.44 -14.17
C ALA A 311 13.92 -6.56 -14.19
N HIS A 312 14.25 -5.90 -13.07
CA HIS A 312 15.41 -4.98 -12.97
C HIS A 312 16.36 -5.33 -11.83
N LEU A 313 16.22 -6.52 -11.27
CA LEU A 313 17.18 -7.08 -10.31
C LEU A 313 18.13 -8.01 -11.05
N ASP A 314 19.41 -8.00 -10.66
CA ASP A 314 20.33 -9.04 -11.06
C ASP A 314 19.90 -10.41 -10.49
N THR A 315 20.43 -11.49 -11.04
CA THR A 315 20.04 -12.85 -10.68
C THR A 315 20.26 -13.15 -9.19
N GLU A 316 21.31 -12.62 -8.58
CA GLU A 316 21.62 -12.83 -7.17
C GLU A 316 20.55 -12.19 -6.28
N ARG A 317 20.23 -10.92 -6.51
CA ARG A 317 19.16 -10.21 -5.77
C ARG A 317 17.77 -10.78 -6.03
N GLN A 318 17.53 -11.27 -7.24
CA GLN A 318 16.27 -11.93 -7.58
C GLN A 318 16.11 -13.22 -6.76
N ASN A 319 17.14 -14.06 -6.69
CA ASN A 319 17.13 -15.28 -5.89
C ASN A 319 16.98 -14.96 -4.39
N ALA A 320 17.69 -13.95 -3.91
CA ALA A 320 17.59 -13.49 -2.52
C ALA A 320 16.17 -13.01 -2.18
N LEU A 321 15.50 -12.27 -3.09
CA LEU A 321 14.11 -11.86 -2.91
C LEU A 321 13.19 -13.08 -2.75
N TYR A 322 13.36 -14.08 -3.60
CA TYR A 322 12.52 -15.27 -3.59
C TYR A 322 12.75 -16.13 -2.34
N GLU A 323 14.00 -16.25 -1.91
CA GLU A 323 14.35 -16.94 -0.68
C GLU A 323 13.73 -16.25 0.54
N GLU A 324 13.86 -14.93 0.64
CA GLU A 324 13.26 -14.14 1.73
C GLU A 324 11.73 -14.29 1.79
N ILE A 325 11.05 -14.28 0.65
CA ILE A 325 9.59 -14.50 0.59
C ILE A 325 9.23 -15.88 1.14
N LEU A 326 10.00 -16.91 0.81
CA LEU A 326 9.79 -18.27 1.31
C LEU A 326 10.06 -18.37 2.81
N LEU A 327 11.15 -17.76 3.29
CA LEU A 327 11.50 -17.73 4.72
C LEU A 327 10.44 -17.00 5.55
N LEU A 328 9.88 -15.90 5.03
CA LEU A 328 8.78 -15.18 5.66
C LEU A 328 7.47 -16.01 5.70
N GLY A 329 7.35 -17.03 4.87
CA GLY A 329 6.09 -17.74 4.67
C GLY A 329 4.98 -16.85 4.09
N ALA A 330 5.33 -15.76 3.42
CA ALA A 330 4.40 -14.82 2.83
C ALA A 330 3.77 -15.40 1.57
N GLN A 331 2.47 -15.15 1.34
CA GLN A 331 1.89 -15.30 0.02
C GLN A 331 2.28 -14.07 -0.80
N ALA A 332 3.18 -14.26 -1.77
CA ALA A 332 3.55 -13.21 -2.71
C ALA A 332 2.90 -13.48 -4.08
N TRP A 333 2.18 -12.50 -4.61
CA TRP A 333 1.69 -12.50 -5.98
C TRP A 333 2.63 -11.66 -6.82
N MET A 334 3.29 -12.30 -7.76
CA MET A 334 4.37 -11.71 -8.55
C MET A 334 4.03 -11.76 -10.03
N THR A 335 4.42 -10.72 -10.78
CA THR A 335 4.24 -10.68 -12.23
C THR A 335 5.58 -10.70 -12.94
N GLY A 336 5.61 -11.34 -14.12
CA GLY A 336 6.76 -11.40 -15.00
C GLY A 336 6.38 -11.64 -16.46
N THR A 337 7.31 -11.42 -17.38
CA THR A 337 7.10 -11.65 -18.80
C THR A 337 7.18 -13.12 -19.21
N GLY A 338 7.96 -13.92 -18.48
CA GLY A 338 8.16 -15.34 -18.74
C GLY A 338 8.25 -16.16 -17.47
N LYS A 339 7.99 -17.46 -17.60
CA LYS A 339 8.04 -18.42 -16.49
C LYS A 339 9.46 -18.58 -15.93
N GLU A 340 10.47 -18.43 -16.78
CA GLU A 340 11.89 -18.57 -16.44
C GLU A 340 12.35 -17.60 -15.34
N LEU A 341 11.71 -16.44 -15.21
CA LEU A 341 11.99 -15.47 -14.14
C LEU A 341 11.74 -16.04 -12.74
N PHE A 342 10.92 -17.09 -12.64
CA PHE A 342 10.51 -17.66 -11.36
C PHE A 342 11.04 -19.08 -11.14
N ASN A 343 12.03 -19.52 -11.92
CA ASN A 343 12.59 -20.89 -11.83
C ASN A 343 13.16 -21.23 -10.44
N TYR A 344 13.60 -20.22 -9.67
CA TYR A 344 14.07 -20.38 -8.29
C TYR A 344 13.03 -21.06 -7.38
N TYR A 345 11.74 -20.79 -7.61
CA TYR A 345 10.68 -21.38 -6.78
C TYR A 345 10.46 -22.87 -7.02
N ASP A 346 10.76 -23.38 -8.23
CA ASP A 346 10.44 -24.77 -8.65
C ASP A 346 8.99 -25.13 -8.27
N LYS A 347 8.80 -26.14 -7.42
CA LYS A 347 7.48 -26.59 -6.94
C LYS A 347 6.95 -25.79 -5.73
N ARG A 348 7.67 -24.77 -5.26
CA ARG A 348 7.33 -23.97 -4.06
C ARG A 348 6.43 -22.77 -4.35
N ALA A 349 6.06 -22.55 -5.60
CA ALA A 349 5.11 -21.52 -6.02
C ALA A 349 4.10 -22.11 -7.02
N GLU A 350 2.99 -21.45 -7.15
CA GLU A 350 2.00 -21.73 -8.19
C GLU A 350 2.30 -20.84 -9.41
N PHE A 351 2.20 -21.43 -10.59
CA PHE A 351 2.53 -20.78 -11.86
C PHE A 351 1.26 -20.67 -12.70
N LEU A 352 0.87 -19.44 -13.01
CA LEU A 352 -0.33 -19.14 -13.79
C LEU A 352 0.05 -18.32 -15.03
N GLU A 353 -0.23 -18.90 -16.20
CA GLU A 353 -0.03 -18.21 -17.46
C GLU A 353 -1.22 -17.29 -17.75
N VAL A 354 -0.94 -16.00 -17.91
CA VAL A 354 -1.94 -14.99 -18.31
C VAL A 354 -1.77 -14.69 -19.77
N SER A 355 -2.83 -14.88 -20.54
CA SER A 355 -2.85 -14.61 -21.98
C SER A 355 -4.09 -13.80 -22.35
N GLU A 356 -4.09 -13.18 -23.51
CA GLU A 356 -5.24 -12.46 -24.04
C GLU A 356 -5.84 -13.20 -25.23
N LYS A 357 -7.17 -13.33 -25.23
CA LYS A 357 -7.94 -13.86 -26.35
C LYS A 357 -9.12 -12.94 -26.64
N SER A 358 -9.18 -12.40 -27.86
CA SER A 358 -10.29 -11.50 -28.27
C SER A 358 -10.58 -10.37 -27.29
N ASN A 359 -9.54 -9.66 -26.83
CA ASN A 359 -9.60 -8.59 -25.84
C ASN A 359 -10.13 -9.01 -24.45
N VAL A 360 -10.02 -10.29 -24.12
CA VAL A 360 -10.33 -10.86 -22.79
C VAL A 360 -9.09 -11.53 -22.22
N SER A 361 -8.70 -11.15 -21.01
CA SER A 361 -7.64 -11.86 -20.28
C SER A 361 -8.17 -13.21 -19.81
N VAL A 362 -7.37 -14.25 -20.01
CA VAL A 362 -7.66 -15.63 -19.61
C VAL A 362 -6.45 -16.23 -18.89
N LEU A 363 -6.71 -17.13 -17.96
CA LEU A 363 -5.70 -17.92 -17.24
C LEU A 363 -5.66 -19.35 -17.83
N LYS A 364 -4.44 -19.91 -17.82
CA LYS A 364 -4.17 -21.32 -18.11
C LYS A 364 -3.39 -21.95 -16.97
#